data_f71842c514ff73b733f238fcdc0ba580
#
_entry.id   f71842c514ff73b733f238fcdc0ba580
#
_cell.length_a   1.000
_cell.length_b   1.000
_cell.length_c   1.000
_cell.angle_alpha   90.00
_cell.angle_beta   90.00
_cell.angle_gamma   90.00
#
_symmetry.space_group_name_H-M   'P 1'
#
loop_
_entity.id
_entity.type
_entity.pdbx_description
1 polymer ?
#
loop_
_entity_poly.entity_id
_entity_poly.type
_entity_poly.pdbx_seq_one_letter_code
_entity_poly.pdbx_strand_id
1 'polypeptide(L)'
;MNFAFGADVVLANSDYGTTMLFNNNVVLPNSKLFSAFISILFAICLVIYMKKSKLGRAIRATAQNARAAKILGVDTEKVYAATFGINAALCGVAGALISITFTIHPYMGLPYTIRSFMIVIVAGLGNLPGVAMSGICLLYTSDAADDIP
;
A
#
# COMPACT_ATOMS: atom_id res chain seq x y z
N MET A 1 11.64 -20.41 15.73
CA MET A 1 12.47 -19.28 15.30
C MET A 1 12.38 -18.07 16.24
N ASN A 2 12.03 -18.31 17.51
CA ASN A 2 11.88 -17.25 18.55
C ASN A 2 13.10 -17.15 19.49
N PHE A 3 14.23 -17.78 19.16
CA PHE A 3 15.39 -17.83 20.07
C PHE A 3 16.33 -16.61 19.96
N ALA A 4 16.22 -15.77 18.93
CA ALA A 4 17.11 -14.62 18.74
C ALA A 4 16.42 -13.27 18.98
N PHE A 5 15.10 -13.20 18.82
CA PHE A 5 14.31 -12.00 19.12
C PHE A 5 13.12 -12.43 19.94
N GLY A 6 13.04 -12.00 21.21
CA GLY A 6 11.91 -12.27 22.08
C GLY A 6 10.59 -11.86 21.42
N ALA A 7 9.47 -12.43 21.85
CA ALA A 7 8.13 -12.06 21.41
C ALA A 7 7.71 -10.66 21.90
N ASP A 8 8.67 -9.83 22.27
CA ASP A 8 8.44 -8.49 22.79
C ASP A 8 8.02 -7.55 21.67
N VAL A 9 6.99 -6.78 21.96
CA VAL A 9 6.44 -5.74 21.11
C VAL A 9 7.46 -4.61 20.99
N VAL A 10 8.05 -4.45 19.80
CA VAL A 10 9.02 -3.37 19.54
C VAL A 10 8.27 -2.13 19.08
N LEU A 11 8.25 -1.12 19.94
CA LEU A 11 7.76 0.21 19.60
C LEU A 11 8.90 1.00 18.96
N ALA A 12 8.79 1.33 17.70
CA ALA A 12 9.57 2.41 17.11
C ALA A 12 8.98 3.74 17.63
N ASN A 13 9.39 4.14 18.83
CA ASN A 13 8.91 5.39 19.45
C ASN A 13 9.61 6.59 18.77
N SER A 14 9.03 7.08 17.71
CA SER A 14 9.38 8.41 17.21
C SER A 14 8.47 9.42 17.90
N ASP A 15 9.03 10.11 18.87
CA ASP A 15 8.37 11.12 19.68
C ASP A 15 8.14 12.41 18.83
N TYR A 16 7.33 12.29 17.79
CA TYR A 16 6.83 13.43 17.03
C TYR A 16 5.58 13.94 17.73
N GLY A 17 5.69 15.10 18.41
CA GLY A 17 4.64 15.73 19.19
C GLY A 17 3.23 15.63 18.58
N THR A 18 2.23 15.73 19.42
CA THR A 18 0.82 15.72 19.02
C THR A 18 0.40 17.11 18.53
N THR A 19 -0.09 17.25 17.29
CA THR A 19 -0.76 18.48 16.85
C THR A 19 -2.26 18.37 17.09
N MET A 20 -2.80 19.34 17.79
CA MET A 20 -4.23 19.52 17.95
C MET A 20 -4.78 20.21 16.69
N LEU A 21 -5.38 19.44 15.80
CA LEU A 21 -6.10 19.97 14.65
C LEU A 21 -7.60 20.05 15.00
N PHE A 22 -8.20 21.20 14.72
CA PHE A 22 -9.61 21.47 14.88
C PHE A 22 -10.15 21.41 16.32
N ASN A 23 -9.97 22.53 17.04
CA ASN A 23 -10.77 22.87 18.24
C ASN A 23 -10.84 21.79 19.34
N ASN A 24 -9.71 21.33 19.83
CA ASN A 24 -9.55 20.49 21.04
C ASN A 24 -10.23 19.09 21.06
N ASN A 25 -10.86 18.62 19.97
CA ASN A 25 -11.62 17.37 20.00
C ASN A 25 -10.95 16.17 19.34
N VAL A 26 -9.86 16.35 18.58
CA VAL A 26 -9.17 15.23 17.91
C VAL A 26 -7.67 15.35 18.12
N VAL A 27 -7.12 14.46 18.93
CA VAL A 27 -5.67 14.33 19.13
C VAL A 27 -5.14 13.35 18.09
N LEU A 28 -4.57 13.87 17.01
CA LEU A 28 -3.90 13.03 16.01
C LEU A 28 -2.39 13.06 16.26
N PRO A 29 -1.73 11.92 16.44
CA PRO A 29 -0.27 11.86 16.49
C PRO A 29 0.30 12.31 15.13
N ASN A 30 1.26 13.23 15.15
CA ASN A 30 1.89 13.80 13.96
C ASN A 30 2.46 12.74 13.02
N SER A 31 2.90 11.60 13.54
CA SER A 31 3.39 10.47 12.77
C SER A 31 2.34 9.88 11.83
N LYS A 32 1.06 9.80 12.25
CA LYS A 32 -0.03 9.32 11.39
C LYS A 32 -0.34 10.30 10.25
N LEU A 33 -0.32 11.59 10.54
CA LEU A 33 -0.57 12.65 9.56
C LEU A 33 0.53 12.69 8.50
N PHE A 34 1.79 12.59 8.93
CA PHE A 34 2.95 12.53 8.06
C PHE A 34 2.95 11.29 7.18
N SER A 35 2.64 10.12 7.76
CA SER A 35 2.51 8.86 7.03
C SER A 35 1.40 8.92 5.98
N ALA A 36 0.24 9.49 6.31
CA ALA A 36 -0.87 9.65 5.37
C ALA A 36 -0.49 10.57 4.19
N PHE A 37 0.20 11.69 4.46
CA PHE A 37 0.63 12.61 3.42
C PHE A 37 1.64 11.95 2.46
N ILE A 38 2.63 11.24 2.98
CA ILE A 38 3.60 10.51 2.17
C ILE A 38 2.91 9.42 1.34
N SER A 39 1.97 8.68 1.92
CA SER A 39 1.22 7.64 1.23
C SER A 39 0.43 8.19 0.04
N ILE A 40 -0.28 9.31 0.23
CA ILE A 40 -1.04 9.98 -0.83
C ILE A 40 -0.10 10.49 -1.94
N LEU A 41 0.99 11.14 -1.56
CA LEU A 41 1.97 11.65 -2.52
C LEU A 41 2.55 10.51 -3.36
N PHE A 42 2.89 9.40 -2.73
CA PHE A 42 3.45 8.24 -3.39
C PHE A 42 2.44 7.57 -4.32
N ALA A 43 1.17 7.47 -3.90
CA ALA A 43 0.08 6.94 -4.71
C ALA A 43 -0.16 7.80 -5.98
N ILE A 44 -0.17 9.11 -5.84
CA ILE A 44 -0.31 10.05 -6.97
C ILE A 44 0.87 9.91 -7.93
N CYS A 45 2.10 9.86 -7.40
CA CYS A 45 3.32 9.69 -8.19
C CYS A 45 3.28 8.39 -9.00
N LEU A 46 2.86 7.30 -8.38
CA LEU A 46 2.73 6.00 -9.03
C LEU A 46 1.67 6.02 -10.15
N VAL A 47 0.50 6.62 -9.91
CA VAL A 47 -0.56 6.72 -10.93
C VAL A 47 -0.08 7.55 -12.12
N ILE A 48 0.61 8.67 -11.88
CA ILE A 48 1.17 9.51 -12.94
C ILE A 48 2.24 8.75 -13.71
N TYR A 49 3.14 8.06 -13.00
CA TYR A 49 4.17 7.23 -13.61
C TYR A 49 3.57 6.16 -14.51
N MET A 50 2.60 5.40 -14.03
CA MET A 50 1.92 4.34 -14.79
C MET A 50 1.14 4.88 -16.00
N LYS A 51 0.59 6.10 -15.92
CA LYS A 51 -0.14 6.72 -17.04
C LYS A 51 0.79 7.32 -18.08
N LYS A 52 1.84 8.03 -17.68
CA LYS A 52 2.73 8.79 -18.59
C LYS A 52 3.92 7.99 -19.11
N SER A 53 4.44 7.02 -18.36
CA SER A 53 5.62 6.25 -18.72
C SER A 53 5.36 5.31 -19.90
N LYS A 54 6.35 5.15 -20.77
CA LYS A 54 6.37 4.12 -21.83
C LYS A 54 6.26 2.72 -21.21
N LEU A 55 6.92 2.51 -20.08
CA LEU A 55 6.91 1.26 -19.32
C LEU A 55 5.51 0.96 -18.76
N GLY A 56 4.81 1.94 -18.22
CA GLY A 56 3.44 1.77 -17.75
C GLY A 56 2.45 1.40 -18.87
N ARG A 57 2.66 1.89 -20.08
CA ARG A 57 1.89 1.47 -21.27
C ARG A 57 2.20 0.02 -21.65
N ALA A 58 3.47 -0.36 -21.65
CA ALA A 58 3.92 -1.71 -21.94
C ALA A 58 3.38 -2.71 -20.92
N ILE A 59 3.39 -2.37 -19.62
CA ILE A 59 2.82 -3.20 -18.55
C ILE A 59 1.33 -3.46 -18.80
N ARG A 60 0.53 -2.43 -19.12
CA ARG A 60 -0.90 -2.60 -19.39
C ARG A 60 -1.17 -3.42 -20.64
N ALA A 61 -0.40 -3.21 -21.70
CA ALA A 61 -0.52 -3.99 -22.93
C ALA A 61 -0.20 -5.48 -22.68
N THR A 62 0.88 -5.75 -21.94
CA THR A 62 1.30 -7.11 -21.59
C THR A 62 0.28 -7.78 -20.65
N ALA A 63 -0.33 -7.04 -19.73
CA ALA A 63 -1.36 -7.55 -18.83
C ALA A 63 -2.66 -7.93 -19.56
N GLN A 64 -3.00 -7.26 -20.67
CA GLN A 64 -4.16 -7.62 -21.47
C GLN A 64 -3.88 -8.84 -22.36
N ASN A 65 -2.77 -8.84 -23.08
CA ASN A 65 -2.37 -9.95 -23.94
C ASN A 65 -0.85 -9.96 -24.15
N ALA A 66 -0.14 -10.79 -23.42
CA ALA A 66 1.31 -10.91 -23.50
C ALA A 66 1.81 -11.36 -24.86
N ARG A 67 1.06 -12.25 -25.56
CA ARG A 67 1.43 -12.71 -26.91
C ARG A 67 1.33 -11.59 -27.93
N ALA A 68 0.22 -10.87 -27.93
CA ALA A 68 0.03 -9.72 -28.83
C ALA A 68 1.07 -8.63 -28.58
N ALA A 69 1.37 -8.32 -27.33
CA ALA A 69 2.41 -7.36 -26.96
C ALA A 69 3.80 -7.77 -27.48
N LYS A 70 4.14 -9.06 -27.40
CA LYS A 70 5.41 -9.60 -27.93
C LYS A 70 5.50 -9.49 -29.43
N ILE A 71 4.42 -9.76 -30.17
CA ILE A 71 4.36 -9.61 -31.64
C ILE A 71 4.55 -8.15 -32.05
N LEU A 72 4.04 -7.21 -31.26
CA LEU A 72 4.20 -5.77 -31.47
C LEU A 72 5.58 -5.23 -31.05
N GLY A 73 6.54 -6.10 -30.70
CA GLY A 73 7.91 -5.73 -30.38
C GLY A 73 8.15 -5.32 -28.93
N VAL A 74 7.16 -5.53 -28.02
CA VAL A 74 7.36 -5.29 -26.60
C VAL A 74 8.15 -6.44 -25.99
N ASP A 75 9.28 -6.10 -25.36
CA ASP A 75 10.10 -7.06 -24.60
C ASP A 75 9.39 -7.38 -23.27
N THR A 76 8.62 -8.45 -23.27
CA THR A 76 7.80 -8.87 -22.13
C THR A 76 8.64 -9.26 -20.92
N GLU A 77 9.87 -9.78 -21.11
CA GLU A 77 10.75 -10.16 -19.99
C GLU A 77 11.20 -8.93 -19.21
N LYS A 78 11.60 -7.86 -19.92
CA LYS A 78 11.96 -6.58 -19.27
C LYS A 78 10.76 -5.95 -18.58
N VAL A 79 9.57 -6.08 -19.17
CA VAL A 79 8.33 -5.57 -18.56
C VAL A 79 8.01 -6.32 -17.27
N TYR A 80 8.15 -7.64 -17.23
CA TYR A 80 7.96 -8.42 -16.01
C TYR A 80 8.98 -8.07 -14.94
N ALA A 81 10.26 -8.00 -15.29
CA ALA A 81 11.31 -7.62 -14.35
C ALA A 81 11.07 -6.22 -13.74
N ALA A 82 10.71 -5.25 -14.58
CA ALA A 82 10.40 -3.90 -14.13
C ALA A 82 9.14 -3.84 -13.25
N THR A 83 8.10 -4.60 -13.59
CA THR A 83 6.87 -4.69 -12.77
C THR A 83 7.17 -5.28 -11.40
N PHE A 84 8.00 -6.32 -11.36
CA PHE A 84 8.44 -6.93 -10.10
C PHE A 84 9.25 -5.96 -9.24
N GLY A 85 10.16 -5.20 -9.87
CA GLY A 85 10.93 -4.16 -9.18
C GLY A 85 10.06 -3.05 -8.59
N ILE A 86 9.06 -2.57 -9.35
CA ILE A 86 8.09 -1.56 -8.85
C ILE A 86 7.30 -2.13 -7.68
N ASN A 87 6.84 -3.37 -7.77
CA ASN A 87 6.08 -4.01 -6.70
C ASN A 87 6.92 -4.16 -5.42
N ALA A 88 8.18 -4.59 -5.55
CA ALA A 88 9.10 -4.68 -4.42
C ALA A 88 9.34 -3.32 -3.75
N ALA A 89 9.50 -2.25 -4.54
CA ALA A 89 9.65 -0.89 -4.03
C ALA A 89 8.39 -0.43 -3.28
N LEU A 90 7.20 -0.71 -3.82
CA LEU A 90 5.92 -0.41 -3.16
C LEU A 90 5.77 -1.11 -1.82
N CYS A 91 6.09 -2.41 -1.78
CA CYS A 91 6.06 -3.18 -0.53
C CYS A 91 7.03 -2.64 0.51
N GLY A 92 8.23 -2.22 0.09
CA GLY A 92 9.23 -1.61 0.97
C GLY A 92 8.73 -0.30 1.58
N VAL A 93 8.16 0.59 0.77
CA VAL A 93 7.59 1.86 1.25
C VAL A 93 6.40 1.62 2.17
N ALA A 94 5.48 0.73 1.81
CA ALA A 94 4.33 0.39 2.64
C ALA A 94 4.76 -0.20 3.99
N GLY A 95 5.74 -1.11 3.98
CA GLY A 95 6.29 -1.70 5.21
C GLY A 95 6.94 -0.65 6.13
N ALA A 96 7.70 0.27 5.56
CA ALA A 96 8.31 1.38 6.32
C ALA A 96 7.25 2.29 6.96
N LEU A 97 6.19 2.66 6.22
CA LEU A 97 5.11 3.50 6.74
C LEU A 97 4.31 2.79 7.86
N ILE A 98 4.06 1.50 7.70
CA ILE A 98 3.40 0.69 8.74
C ILE A 98 4.25 0.63 10.01
N SER A 99 5.57 0.43 9.87
CA SER A 99 6.50 0.36 11.00
C SER A 99 6.55 1.65 11.83
N ILE A 100 6.34 2.81 11.19
CA ILE A 100 6.29 4.11 11.89
C ILE A 100 4.94 4.32 12.58
N THR A 101 3.85 3.77 12.01
CA THR A 101 2.49 4.08 12.43
C THR A 101 1.93 3.10 13.46
N PHE A 102 2.32 1.84 13.35
CA PHE A 102 1.78 0.75 14.17
C PHE A 102 2.89 0.00 14.89
N THR A 103 2.52 -0.57 16.04
CA THR A 103 3.36 -1.48 16.81
C THR A 103 3.59 -2.78 16.04
N ILE A 104 4.85 -3.17 15.89
CA ILE A 104 5.22 -4.39 15.16
C ILE A 104 5.08 -5.59 16.09
N HIS A 105 4.32 -6.60 15.67
CA HIS A 105 4.22 -7.89 16.33
C HIS A 105 4.26 -9.03 15.30
N PRO A 106 4.68 -10.25 15.68
CA PRO A 106 4.97 -11.34 14.71
C PRO A 106 3.78 -11.75 13.82
N TYR A 107 2.56 -11.56 14.29
CA TYR A 107 1.33 -12.00 13.61
C TYR A 107 0.65 -10.91 12.80
N MET A 108 1.17 -9.68 12.78
CA MET A 108 0.50 -8.57 12.08
C MET A 108 0.42 -8.74 10.55
N GLY A 109 1.28 -9.55 9.95
CA GLY A 109 1.28 -9.77 8.50
C GLY A 109 0.02 -10.46 7.97
N LEU A 110 -0.57 -11.36 8.75
CA LEU A 110 -1.75 -12.12 8.31
C LEU A 110 -2.99 -11.23 8.06
N PRO A 111 -3.42 -10.36 9.00
CA PRO A 111 -4.54 -9.45 8.77
C PRO A 111 -4.31 -8.52 7.58
N TYR A 112 -3.10 -7.99 7.40
CA TYR A 112 -2.78 -7.11 6.26
C TYR A 112 -2.83 -7.85 4.93
N THR A 113 -2.40 -9.11 4.87
CA THR A 113 -2.49 -9.94 3.67
C THR A 113 -3.95 -10.18 3.27
N ILE A 114 -4.81 -10.52 4.23
CA ILE A 114 -6.23 -10.75 3.98
C ILE A 114 -6.91 -9.45 3.49
N ARG A 115 -6.63 -8.31 4.15
CA ARG A 115 -7.17 -7.00 3.73
C ARG A 115 -6.72 -6.63 2.32
N SER A 116 -5.46 -6.83 1.98
CA SER A 116 -4.93 -6.56 0.64
C SER A 116 -5.60 -7.43 -0.42
N PHE A 117 -5.84 -8.70 -0.11
CA PHE A 117 -6.52 -9.62 -1.01
C PHE A 117 -7.98 -9.20 -1.25
N MET A 118 -8.70 -8.81 -0.20
CA MET A 118 -10.07 -8.29 -0.30
C MET A 118 -10.13 -7.03 -1.18
N ILE A 119 -9.20 -6.08 -0.99
CA ILE A 119 -9.13 -4.85 -1.79
C ILE A 119 -8.97 -5.18 -3.27
N VAL A 120 -8.10 -6.12 -3.62
CA VAL A 120 -7.86 -6.50 -5.02
C VAL A 120 -9.07 -7.17 -5.66
N ILE A 121 -9.78 -8.02 -4.91
CA ILE A 121 -11.00 -8.69 -5.41
C ILE A 121 -12.10 -7.66 -5.66
N VAL A 122 -12.36 -6.77 -4.72
CA VAL A 122 -13.42 -5.75 -4.83
C VAL A 122 -13.12 -4.73 -5.92
N ALA A 123 -11.87 -4.32 -6.04
CA ALA A 123 -11.44 -3.36 -7.07
C ALA A 123 -11.49 -3.91 -8.49
N GLY A 124 -11.28 -5.22 -8.64
CA GLY A 124 -11.02 -5.87 -9.91
C GLY A 124 -9.58 -5.67 -10.41
N LEU A 125 -9.09 -6.68 -11.12
CA LEU A 125 -7.73 -6.68 -11.67
C LEU A 125 -7.57 -5.60 -12.76
N GLY A 126 -6.56 -4.76 -12.61
CA GLY A 126 -6.19 -3.76 -13.61
C GLY A 126 -6.82 -2.37 -13.44
N ASN A 127 -7.71 -2.17 -12.47
CA ASN A 127 -8.37 -0.90 -12.22
C ASN A 127 -7.73 -0.15 -11.03
N LEU A 128 -6.70 0.68 -11.31
CA LEU A 128 -6.00 1.46 -10.27
C LEU A 128 -6.91 2.39 -9.45
N PRO A 129 -7.83 3.18 -10.04
CA PRO A 129 -8.76 3.97 -9.25
C PRO A 129 -9.72 3.11 -8.42
N GLY A 130 -10.10 1.93 -8.92
CA GLY A 130 -10.91 0.97 -8.17
C GLY A 130 -10.21 0.47 -6.90
N VAL A 131 -8.90 0.25 -6.96
CA VAL A 131 -8.09 -0.16 -5.78
C VAL A 131 -8.10 0.94 -4.71
N ALA A 132 -7.95 2.21 -5.09
CA ALA A 132 -8.01 3.32 -4.13
C ALA A 132 -9.39 3.44 -3.47
N MET A 133 -10.46 3.35 -4.25
CA MET A 133 -11.84 3.42 -3.73
C MET A 133 -12.19 2.24 -2.83
N SER A 134 -11.80 1.02 -3.22
CA SER A 134 -12.04 -0.17 -2.41
C SER A 134 -11.24 -0.16 -1.10
N GLY A 135 -10.02 0.40 -1.11
CA GLY A 135 -9.22 0.60 0.09
C GLY A 135 -9.90 1.53 1.10
N ILE A 136 -10.44 2.66 0.63
CA ILE A 136 -11.20 3.60 1.48
C ILE A 136 -12.48 2.94 2.00
N CYS A 137 -13.20 2.24 1.13
CA CYS A 137 -14.43 1.54 1.51
C CYS A 137 -14.17 0.46 2.57
N LEU A 138 -13.11 -0.32 2.41
CA LEU A 138 -12.73 -1.37 3.37
C LEU A 138 -12.31 -0.77 4.71
N LEU A 139 -11.57 0.34 4.71
CA LEU A 139 -11.20 1.05 5.93
C LEU A 139 -12.44 1.47 6.71
N TYR A 140 -13.41 2.11 6.03
CA TYR A 140 -14.65 2.55 6.65
C TYR A 140 -15.48 1.39 7.20
N THR A 141 -15.54 0.28 6.46
CA THR A 141 -16.29 -0.92 6.89
C THR A 141 -15.61 -1.63 8.06
N SER A 142 -14.28 -1.64 8.11
CA SER A 142 -13.52 -2.23 9.23
C SER A 142 -13.68 -1.42 10.50
N ASP A 143 -13.62 -0.10 10.43
CA ASP A 143 -13.85 0.77 11.58
C ASP A 143 -15.28 0.62 12.13
N ALA A 144 -16.28 0.54 11.24
CA ALA A 144 -17.68 0.31 11.64
C ALA A 144 -17.90 -1.08 12.26
N ALA A 145 -17.12 -2.08 11.91
CA ALA A 145 -17.20 -3.43 12.49
C ALA A 145 -16.56 -3.51 13.90
N ASP A 146 -15.54 -2.71 14.16
CA ASP A 146 -14.90 -2.63 15.48
C ASP A 146 -15.74 -1.85 16.51
N ASP A 147 -16.69 -1.02 16.06
CA ASP A 147 -17.60 -0.25 16.92
C ASP A 147 -18.87 -1.02 17.35
N ILE A 148 -19.05 -2.26 16.91
CA ILE A 148 -20.19 -3.10 17.32
C ILE A 148 -19.82 -3.84 18.61
N PRO A 149 -20.54 -3.59 19.74
CA PRO A 149 -20.30 -4.21 21.03
C PRO A 149 -20.61 -5.72 21.04
#